data_e0517c33f58e9894c416dc5f7e3a6d89
#
_entry.id   e0517c33f58e9894c416dc5f7e3a6d89
#
_cell.length_a   1.000
_cell.length_b   1.000
_cell.length_c   1.000
_cell.angle_alpha   90.00
_cell.angle_beta   90.00
_cell.angle_gamma   90.00
#
_symmetry.space_group_name_H-M   'P 1'
#
loop_
_entity.id
_entity.type
_entity.pdbx_description
1 polymer ?
#
loop_
_entity_poly.entity_id
_entity_poly.type
_entity_poly.pdbx_seq_one_letter_code
_entity_poly.pdbx_strand_id
1 'polypeptide(L)'
;VICKVYTIQWDSVNYISLATLTGRVVSFTRVSQYTKHGVIDKMQRVLVAGATGYLGRFVVKELKEQGYWVRALARNPEKLNRLGVFREPPIIADEVFVGEVTKPASIQRLCDNIDIAFSSIGLTRQKDKLTYRDVDYQGNKNILDIAVESSVKKFIYVSVFNAHLYEHLEIVKAHEDFVRELQNSGLNYTIIRPTGYFSDMSEFFNMAKSGWVFLLGNGKSQINPIHGADLARVCVNAITRDDNEVSAGGPITYTGQEIAELAFAILTKTPRIIRIPSWLAQAAVKAVRPFNKQTSDLIDFFVAAGQGDAVAPKTGVNTLADYYQELVPGIRTR
;
A
#
# COMPACT_ATOMS: atom_id res chain seq x y z
N VAL A 1 -20.13 -16.63 41.73
CA VAL A 1 -20.53 -15.62 40.75
C VAL A 1 -21.00 -16.36 39.51
N ILE A 2 -22.31 -16.31 39.23
CA ILE A 2 -22.90 -17.01 38.07
C ILE A 2 -22.85 -16.02 36.89
N CYS A 3 -21.98 -16.26 35.92
CA CYS A 3 -21.99 -15.56 34.65
C CYS A 3 -23.02 -16.21 33.74
N LYS A 4 -23.99 -15.44 33.24
CA LYS A 4 -24.86 -15.89 32.16
C LYS A 4 -24.18 -15.54 30.81
N VAL A 5 -24.04 -16.55 29.98
CA VAL A 5 -23.53 -16.43 28.61
C VAL A 5 -24.73 -16.36 27.68
N TYR A 6 -24.79 -15.32 26.84
CA TYR A 6 -25.82 -15.16 25.80
C TYR A 6 -25.15 -15.24 24.46
N THR A 7 -25.71 -16.04 23.54
CA THR A 7 -25.30 -16.07 22.14
C THR A 7 -26.29 -15.26 21.33
N ILE A 8 -25.83 -14.24 20.65
CA ILE A 8 -26.64 -13.44 19.73
C ILE A 8 -26.12 -13.71 18.31
N GLN A 9 -27.02 -14.10 17.42
CA GLN A 9 -26.71 -14.31 16.00
C GLN A 9 -27.15 -13.08 15.22
N TRP A 10 -26.20 -12.45 14.52
CA TRP A 10 -26.46 -11.37 13.58
C TRP A 10 -25.65 -11.61 12.30
N ASP A 11 -26.30 -11.54 11.15
CA ASP A 11 -25.71 -11.75 9.82
C ASP A 11 -24.78 -12.98 9.72
N SER A 12 -25.27 -14.14 10.13
CA SER A 12 -24.56 -15.42 10.09
C SER A 12 -23.33 -15.52 11.03
N VAL A 13 -23.10 -14.55 11.91
CA VAL A 13 -22.02 -14.54 12.90
C VAL A 13 -22.57 -14.70 14.31
N ASN A 14 -22.02 -15.63 15.08
CA ASN A 14 -22.37 -15.81 16.48
C ASN A 14 -21.50 -14.94 17.38
N TYR A 15 -22.12 -14.15 18.25
CA TYR A 15 -21.46 -13.33 19.26
C TYR A 15 -21.73 -13.91 20.64
N ILE A 16 -20.71 -14.00 21.48
CA ILE A 16 -20.87 -14.36 22.89
C ILE A 16 -20.78 -13.08 23.71
N SER A 17 -21.83 -12.78 24.47
CA SER A 17 -21.85 -11.68 25.43
C SER A 17 -21.71 -12.22 26.83
N LEU A 18 -20.72 -11.74 27.58
CA LEU A 18 -20.57 -11.99 29.03
C LEU A 18 -21.21 -10.83 29.78
N ALA A 19 -22.35 -11.08 30.43
CA ALA A 19 -22.98 -10.11 31.32
C ALA A 19 -22.63 -10.40 32.76
N THR A 20 -22.14 -9.40 33.48
CA THR A 20 -21.99 -9.47 34.94
C THR A 20 -23.30 -9.05 35.62
N LEU A 21 -23.53 -9.53 36.84
CA LEU A 21 -24.73 -9.28 37.64
C LEU A 21 -25.06 -7.80 37.95
N THR A 22 -24.27 -6.85 37.48
CA THR A 22 -24.47 -5.41 37.71
C THR A 22 -25.16 -4.69 36.53
N GLY A 23 -25.60 -5.41 35.50
CA GLY A 23 -26.43 -4.85 34.43
C GLY A 23 -25.67 -3.91 33.45
N ARG A 24 -24.37 -3.78 33.54
CA ARG A 24 -23.56 -3.06 32.52
C ARG A 24 -22.88 -4.01 31.56
N VAL A 25 -23.11 -3.83 30.27
CA VAL A 25 -22.36 -4.53 29.21
C VAL A 25 -20.95 -3.97 29.18
N VAL A 26 -19.95 -4.79 29.51
CA VAL A 26 -18.56 -4.33 29.72
C VAL A 26 -17.71 -4.41 28.45
N SER A 27 -18.00 -5.31 27.54
CA SER A 27 -17.37 -5.34 26.19
C SER A 27 -18.04 -6.37 25.29
N PHE A 28 -18.06 -6.09 23.98
CA PHE A 28 -18.28 -7.11 22.94
C PHE A 28 -16.91 -7.57 22.44
N THR A 29 -16.51 -8.77 22.80
CA THR A 29 -15.31 -9.39 22.22
C THR A 29 -15.77 -10.32 21.11
N ARG A 30 -15.30 -10.09 19.88
CA ARG A 30 -15.50 -11.02 18.78
C ARG A 30 -14.76 -12.30 19.12
N VAL A 31 -15.49 -13.34 19.51
CA VAL A 31 -14.93 -14.68 19.66
C VAL A 31 -14.94 -15.33 18.28
N SER A 32 -13.81 -15.89 17.89
CA SER A 32 -13.60 -16.57 16.61
C SER A 32 -14.76 -17.55 16.29
N GLN A 33 -15.13 -17.64 15.03
CA GLN A 33 -16.22 -18.48 14.55
C GLN A 33 -16.07 -19.92 15.06
N TYR A 34 -17.02 -20.39 15.87
CA TYR A 34 -17.21 -21.83 16.11
C TYR A 34 -17.94 -22.39 14.89
N THR A 35 -17.24 -23.11 14.04
CA THR A 35 -17.89 -24.01 13.10
C THR A 35 -18.41 -25.23 13.85
N LYS A 36 -19.53 -25.82 13.38
CA LYS A 36 -20.19 -27.01 13.96
C LYS A 36 -19.28 -28.24 14.13
N HIS A 37 -17.99 -28.15 13.81
CA HIS A 37 -17.03 -29.25 13.80
C HIS A 37 -15.83 -29.07 14.74
N GLY A 38 -15.87 -28.13 15.69
CA GLY A 38 -14.90 -28.09 16.80
C GLY A 38 -13.44 -27.79 16.41
N VAL A 39 -13.15 -27.39 15.19
CA VAL A 39 -11.81 -26.95 14.78
C VAL A 39 -11.70 -25.48 15.15
N ILE A 40 -10.87 -25.16 16.13
CA ILE A 40 -10.39 -23.79 16.35
C ILE A 40 -9.61 -23.43 15.09
N ASP A 41 -10.20 -22.62 14.23
CA ASP A 41 -9.48 -22.13 13.03
C ASP A 41 -8.27 -21.33 13.53
N LYS A 42 -7.08 -21.92 13.29
CA LYS A 42 -5.83 -21.33 13.78
C LYS A 42 -5.70 -19.96 13.16
N MET A 43 -5.64 -18.90 14.00
CA MET A 43 -5.43 -17.53 13.55
C MET A 43 -4.27 -17.47 12.58
N GLN A 44 -4.53 -17.10 11.33
CA GLN A 44 -3.49 -17.02 10.30
C GLN A 44 -2.51 -15.90 10.60
N ARG A 45 -1.23 -16.19 10.37
CA ARG A 45 -0.11 -15.30 10.67
C ARG A 45 0.41 -14.66 9.38
N VAL A 46 0.38 -13.33 9.33
CA VAL A 46 0.75 -12.54 8.15
C VAL A 46 2.00 -11.74 8.44
N LEU A 47 3.02 -11.90 7.59
CA LEU A 47 4.15 -11.00 7.51
C LEU A 47 3.78 -9.80 6.64
N VAL A 48 4.04 -8.58 7.13
CA VAL A 48 3.93 -7.35 6.34
C VAL A 48 5.31 -6.74 6.15
N ALA A 49 5.89 -6.97 4.97
CA ALA A 49 7.10 -6.32 4.51
C ALA A 49 6.74 -4.99 3.83
N GLY A 50 7.43 -3.89 4.20
CA GLY A 50 7.02 -2.54 3.85
C GLY A 50 6.01 -1.91 4.82
N ALA A 51 5.84 -2.48 6.03
CA ALA A 51 4.87 -2.04 7.03
C ALA A 51 4.95 -0.54 7.38
N THR A 52 6.12 0.08 7.29
CA THR A 52 6.33 1.51 7.61
C THR A 52 6.01 2.45 6.46
N GLY A 53 5.78 1.93 5.25
CA GLY A 53 5.40 2.67 4.06
C GLY A 53 3.93 3.09 4.06
N TYR A 54 3.55 3.93 3.07
CA TYR A 54 2.18 4.43 2.92
C TYR A 54 1.14 3.28 2.95
N LEU A 55 1.21 2.36 2.00
CA LEU A 55 0.25 1.25 1.92
C LEU A 55 0.39 0.28 3.11
N GLY A 56 1.62 -0.06 3.50
CA GLY A 56 1.88 -1.06 4.53
C GLY A 56 1.22 -0.75 5.87
N ARG A 57 1.13 0.53 6.24
CA ARG A 57 0.44 0.99 7.46
C ARG A 57 -1.06 0.67 7.42
N PHE A 58 -1.72 0.91 6.31
CA PHE A 58 -3.12 0.57 6.12
C PHE A 58 -3.34 -0.93 6.06
N VAL A 59 -2.42 -1.69 5.46
CA VAL A 59 -2.49 -3.16 5.41
C VAL A 59 -2.38 -3.77 6.81
N VAL A 60 -1.44 -3.28 7.64
CA VAL A 60 -1.35 -3.73 9.04
C VAL A 60 -2.65 -3.45 9.79
N LYS A 61 -3.21 -2.25 9.65
CA LYS A 61 -4.49 -1.88 10.29
C LYS A 61 -5.62 -2.80 9.83
N GLU A 62 -5.80 -2.97 8.52
CA GLU A 62 -6.85 -3.80 7.95
C GLU A 62 -6.73 -5.27 8.39
N LEU A 63 -5.53 -5.85 8.39
CA LEU A 63 -5.27 -7.20 8.87
C LEU A 63 -5.66 -7.35 10.35
N LYS A 64 -5.32 -6.38 11.19
CA LYS A 64 -5.70 -6.41 12.61
C LYS A 64 -7.20 -6.30 12.82
N GLU A 65 -7.88 -5.46 12.04
CA GLU A 65 -9.34 -5.31 12.08
C GLU A 65 -10.06 -6.60 11.65
N GLN A 66 -9.46 -7.36 10.72
CA GLN A 66 -9.97 -8.67 10.29
C GLN A 66 -9.54 -9.84 11.18
N GLY A 67 -8.75 -9.60 12.25
CA GLY A 67 -8.39 -10.61 13.25
C GLY A 67 -7.19 -11.47 12.88
N TYR A 68 -6.35 -11.06 11.95
CA TYR A 68 -5.07 -11.73 11.66
C TYR A 68 -4.02 -11.42 12.73
N TRP A 69 -3.10 -12.36 12.95
CA TRP A 69 -1.87 -12.09 13.67
C TRP A 69 -0.83 -11.50 12.72
N VAL A 70 -0.22 -10.38 13.08
CA VAL A 70 0.61 -9.60 12.18
C VAL A 70 2.03 -9.45 12.69
N ARG A 71 3.01 -9.86 11.87
CA ARG A 71 4.44 -9.51 12.02
C ARG A 71 4.76 -8.36 11.08
N ALA A 72 5.15 -7.21 11.64
CA ALA A 72 5.58 -6.05 10.87
C ALA A 72 7.09 -6.03 10.72
N LEU A 73 7.61 -6.04 9.50
CA LEU A 73 9.04 -5.85 9.23
C LEU A 73 9.36 -4.35 9.25
N ALA A 74 10.32 -3.94 10.06
CA ALA A 74 10.79 -2.57 10.14
C ALA A 74 12.30 -2.49 10.33
N ARG A 75 12.96 -1.53 9.64
CA ARG A 75 14.38 -1.21 9.87
C ARG A 75 14.58 -0.39 11.15
N ASN A 76 13.61 0.46 11.46
CA ASN A 76 13.61 1.28 12.68
C ASN A 76 12.22 1.22 13.34
N PRO A 77 12.11 0.53 14.50
CA PRO A 77 10.85 0.37 15.20
C PRO A 77 10.30 1.66 15.81
N GLU A 78 11.11 2.69 16.06
CA GLU A 78 10.64 3.96 16.62
C GLU A 78 9.63 4.70 15.73
N LYS A 79 9.63 4.40 14.42
CA LYS A 79 8.71 5.01 13.46
C LYS A 79 7.30 4.42 13.52
N LEU A 80 7.09 3.29 14.20
CA LEU A 80 5.84 2.54 14.16
C LEU A 80 4.70 3.27 14.88
N ASN A 81 4.97 3.82 16.05
CA ASN A 81 3.96 4.43 16.93
C ASN A 81 3.52 5.85 16.53
N ARG A 82 4.02 6.37 15.40
CA ARG A 82 3.70 7.71 14.92
C ARG A 82 2.82 7.61 13.68
N LEU A 83 2.00 8.64 13.45
CA LEU A 83 1.34 8.82 12.15
C LEU A 83 2.39 8.88 11.04
N GLY A 84 2.05 8.33 9.89
CA GLY A 84 2.87 8.47 8.69
C GLY A 84 2.90 9.91 8.15
N VAL A 85 3.72 10.15 7.13
CA VAL A 85 3.93 11.49 6.54
C VAL A 85 2.63 12.06 5.95
N PHE A 86 1.76 11.20 5.44
CA PHE A 86 0.46 11.56 4.86
C PHE A 86 -0.70 11.19 5.81
N ARG A 87 -0.45 11.23 7.13
CA ARG A 87 -1.39 10.89 8.21
C ARG A 87 -1.86 9.43 8.22
N GLU A 88 -1.10 8.54 7.59
CA GLU A 88 -1.37 7.11 7.69
C GLU A 88 -1.36 6.65 9.15
N PRO A 89 -2.15 5.60 9.51
CA PRO A 89 -2.29 5.17 10.88
C PRO A 89 -0.95 4.72 11.51
N PRO A 90 -0.81 4.82 12.84
CA PRO A 90 0.28 4.16 13.54
C PRO A 90 0.17 2.64 13.37
N ILE A 91 1.29 1.94 13.47
CA ILE A 91 1.34 0.48 13.27
C ILE A 91 1.14 -0.20 14.62
N ILE A 92 0.06 -0.98 14.72
CA ILE A 92 -0.24 -1.85 15.85
C ILE A 92 -0.15 -3.28 15.34
N ALA A 93 1.02 -3.89 15.46
CA ALA A 93 1.29 -5.28 15.09
C ALA A 93 1.46 -6.15 16.33
N ASP A 94 1.26 -7.46 16.21
CA ASP A 94 1.49 -8.41 17.31
C ASP A 94 2.99 -8.64 17.54
N GLU A 95 3.78 -8.55 16.48
CA GLU A 95 5.23 -8.67 16.54
C GLU A 95 5.89 -7.65 15.59
N VAL A 96 6.95 -7.03 16.06
CA VAL A 96 7.83 -6.21 15.23
C VAL A 96 9.13 -6.96 15.01
N PHE A 97 9.40 -7.31 13.75
CA PHE A 97 10.67 -7.90 13.36
C PHE A 97 11.62 -6.80 12.88
N VAL A 98 12.77 -6.66 13.55
CA VAL A 98 13.78 -5.66 13.15
C VAL A 98 14.75 -6.30 12.17
N GLY A 99 14.76 -5.81 10.93
CA GLY A 99 15.62 -6.35 9.88
C GLY A 99 15.64 -5.46 8.64
N GLU A 100 16.57 -5.72 7.75
CA GLU A 100 16.77 -5.01 6.50
C GLU A 100 16.85 -5.99 5.33
N VAL A 101 15.93 -5.86 4.37
CA VAL A 101 15.76 -6.83 3.27
C VAL A 101 16.96 -6.92 2.34
N THR A 102 17.79 -5.88 2.27
CA THR A 102 19.04 -5.88 1.51
C THR A 102 20.18 -6.57 2.26
N LYS A 103 19.95 -7.04 3.49
CA LYS A 103 20.91 -7.76 4.35
C LYS A 103 20.33 -9.12 4.75
N PRO A 104 20.48 -10.17 3.93
CA PRO A 104 19.86 -11.48 4.16
C PRO A 104 20.07 -12.04 5.56
N ALA A 105 21.28 -11.87 6.13
CA ALA A 105 21.58 -12.32 7.50
C ALA A 105 20.67 -11.71 8.58
N SER A 106 20.13 -10.50 8.35
CA SER A 106 19.26 -9.81 9.31
C SER A 106 17.81 -10.28 9.26
N ILE A 107 17.42 -11.08 8.26
CA ILE A 107 16.04 -11.51 8.03
C ILE A 107 15.86 -13.03 7.97
N GLN A 108 16.87 -13.83 8.31
CA GLN A 108 16.84 -15.30 8.20
C GLN A 108 15.62 -15.97 8.86
N ARG A 109 15.09 -15.39 9.94
CA ARG A 109 13.94 -15.92 10.67
C ARG A 109 12.63 -15.16 10.41
N LEU A 110 12.62 -14.34 9.36
CA LEU A 110 11.52 -13.43 9.07
C LEU A 110 10.18 -14.17 8.85
N CYS A 111 10.22 -15.34 8.22
CA CYS A 111 9.04 -16.13 7.89
C CYS A 111 8.77 -17.29 8.87
N ASP A 112 9.48 -17.40 10.00
CA ASP A 112 9.22 -18.44 11.00
C ASP A 112 7.75 -18.37 11.48
N ASN A 113 7.01 -19.47 11.31
CA ASN A 113 5.58 -19.57 11.68
C ASN A 113 4.67 -18.54 10.99
N ILE A 114 4.98 -18.11 9.79
CA ILE A 114 4.16 -17.25 8.94
C ILE A 114 3.38 -18.10 7.94
N ASP A 115 2.09 -17.85 7.82
CA ASP A 115 1.22 -18.52 6.83
C ASP A 115 1.20 -17.75 5.50
N ILE A 116 1.26 -16.39 5.57
CA ILE A 116 1.09 -15.51 4.42
C ILE A 116 2.15 -14.40 4.48
N ALA A 117 2.86 -14.18 3.37
CA ALA A 117 3.76 -13.05 3.20
C ALA A 117 3.10 -11.97 2.34
N PHE A 118 3.09 -10.75 2.81
CA PHE A 118 2.71 -9.56 2.05
C PHE A 118 3.92 -8.66 1.88
N SER A 119 4.16 -8.17 0.66
CA SER A 119 5.19 -7.18 0.39
C SER A 119 4.68 -6.02 -0.46
N SER A 120 4.91 -4.81 0.05
CA SER A 120 4.84 -3.54 -0.67
C SER A 120 6.17 -2.79 -0.58
N ILE A 121 7.28 -3.55 -0.52
CA ILE A 121 8.61 -2.96 -0.51
C ILE A 121 8.95 -2.43 -1.91
N GLY A 122 9.30 -1.15 -1.94
CA GLY A 122 9.78 -0.45 -3.11
C GLY A 122 10.48 0.85 -2.70
N LEU A 123 11.38 1.30 -3.56
CA LEU A 123 12.19 2.48 -3.36
C LEU A 123 11.49 3.71 -3.95
N THR A 124 10.99 4.62 -3.11
CA THR A 124 10.37 5.86 -3.59
C THR A 124 11.21 7.11 -3.34
N ARG A 125 11.72 7.29 -2.12
CA ARG A 125 12.44 8.53 -1.72
C ARG A 125 13.55 8.20 -0.72
N GLN A 126 14.45 7.29 -1.08
CA GLN A 126 15.52 6.90 -0.18
C GLN A 126 16.74 7.81 -0.33
N LYS A 127 17.39 8.11 0.80
CA LYS A 127 18.61 8.95 0.86
C LYS A 127 19.89 8.14 0.80
N ASP A 128 19.79 6.81 0.89
CA ASP A 128 20.93 5.90 0.75
C ASP A 128 21.21 5.62 -0.74
N LYS A 129 22.40 5.08 -1.02
CA LYS A 129 22.86 4.79 -2.39
C LYS A 129 22.25 3.51 -2.99
N LEU A 130 21.19 2.95 -2.38
CA LEU A 130 20.54 1.74 -2.86
C LEU A 130 19.77 2.01 -4.16
N THR A 131 19.81 1.04 -5.06
CA THR A 131 19.12 1.09 -6.36
C THR A 131 17.77 0.37 -6.29
N TYR A 132 16.92 0.56 -7.29
CA TYR A 132 15.68 -0.23 -7.47
C TYR A 132 15.99 -1.72 -7.52
N ARG A 133 17.10 -2.12 -8.16
CA ARG A 133 17.51 -3.52 -8.20
C ARG A 133 17.85 -4.08 -6.81
N ASP A 134 18.46 -3.28 -5.96
CA ASP A 134 18.83 -3.73 -4.59
C ASP A 134 17.61 -3.90 -3.70
N VAL A 135 16.63 -3.01 -3.81
CA VAL A 135 15.47 -2.96 -2.89
C VAL A 135 14.25 -3.65 -3.48
N ASP A 136 13.80 -3.21 -4.69
CA ASP A 136 12.54 -3.65 -5.29
C ASP A 136 12.65 -5.06 -5.85
N TYR A 137 13.82 -5.44 -6.39
CA TYR A 137 14.08 -6.80 -6.84
C TYR A 137 14.72 -7.65 -5.75
N GLN A 138 16.00 -7.38 -5.40
CA GLN A 138 16.77 -8.27 -4.53
C GLN A 138 16.21 -8.34 -3.11
N GLY A 139 15.73 -7.21 -2.57
CA GLY A 139 15.09 -7.19 -1.25
C GLY A 139 13.84 -8.07 -1.18
N ASN A 140 12.98 -8.01 -2.20
CA ASN A 140 11.81 -8.88 -2.30
C ASN A 140 12.20 -10.35 -2.57
N LYS A 141 13.22 -10.58 -3.40
CA LYS A 141 13.75 -11.93 -3.67
C LYS A 141 14.27 -12.60 -2.39
N ASN A 142 14.99 -11.86 -1.55
CA ASN A 142 15.46 -12.37 -0.27
C ASN A 142 14.33 -12.79 0.67
N ILE A 143 13.20 -12.04 0.66
CA ILE A 143 11.99 -12.43 1.41
C ILE A 143 11.35 -13.67 0.80
N LEU A 144 11.26 -13.73 -0.53
CA LEU A 144 10.66 -14.86 -1.24
C LEU A 144 11.42 -16.17 -0.97
N ASP A 145 12.75 -16.14 -1.01
CA ASP A 145 13.57 -17.31 -0.75
C ASP A 145 13.32 -17.87 0.66
N ILE A 146 13.28 -16.99 1.68
CA ILE A 146 12.96 -17.37 3.05
C ILE A 146 11.50 -17.87 3.15
N ALA A 147 10.56 -17.26 2.43
CA ALA A 147 9.16 -17.68 2.43
C ALA A 147 8.98 -19.09 1.87
N VAL A 148 9.69 -19.43 0.79
CA VAL A 148 9.71 -20.79 0.20
C VAL A 148 10.29 -21.80 1.20
N GLU A 149 11.42 -21.49 1.82
CA GLU A 149 12.08 -22.37 2.80
C GLU A 149 11.23 -22.57 4.08
N SER A 150 10.46 -21.54 4.47
CA SER A 150 9.63 -21.55 5.68
C SER A 150 8.21 -22.11 5.46
N SER A 151 7.90 -22.63 4.28
CA SER A 151 6.59 -23.17 3.92
C SER A 151 5.44 -22.16 4.06
N VAL A 152 5.67 -20.90 3.72
CA VAL A 152 4.64 -19.89 3.55
C VAL A 152 3.64 -20.38 2.50
N LYS A 153 2.34 -20.23 2.76
CA LYS A 153 1.28 -20.78 1.88
C LYS A 153 0.96 -19.86 0.71
N LYS A 154 1.07 -18.55 0.92
CA LYS A 154 0.73 -17.54 -0.08
C LYS A 154 1.60 -16.31 0.03
N PHE A 155 1.99 -15.74 -1.12
CA PHE A 155 2.72 -14.49 -1.21
C PHE A 155 1.89 -13.44 -1.97
N ILE A 156 1.64 -12.28 -1.35
CA ILE A 156 0.92 -11.16 -1.97
C ILE A 156 1.93 -10.05 -2.23
N TYR A 157 2.04 -9.62 -3.46
CA TYR A 157 3.00 -8.61 -3.88
C TYR A 157 2.33 -7.43 -4.57
N VAL A 158 2.79 -6.23 -4.27
CA VAL A 158 2.30 -5.00 -4.91
C VAL A 158 3.27 -4.56 -5.98
N SER A 159 2.84 -4.63 -7.23
CA SER A 159 3.58 -4.18 -8.42
C SER A 159 2.95 -2.90 -9.00
N VAL A 160 3.08 -2.65 -10.29
CA VAL A 160 2.66 -1.44 -11.00
C VAL A 160 1.57 -1.78 -12.03
N PHE A 161 0.54 -0.95 -12.13
CA PHE A 161 -0.48 -1.07 -13.17
C PHE A 161 0.13 -0.81 -14.56
N ASN A 162 -0.32 -1.58 -15.58
CA ASN A 162 0.20 -1.50 -16.95
C ASN A 162 1.73 -1.63 -17.05
N ALA A 163 2.37 -2.38 -16.15
CA ALA A 163 3.82 -2.51 -16.09
C ALA A 163 4.45 -2.88 -17.43
N HIS A 164 3.78 -3.70 -18.25
CA HIS A 164 4.25 -4.13 -19.57
C HIS A 164 4.54 -2.98 -20.54
N LEU A 165 3.90 -1.81 -20.37
CA LEU A 165 4.16 -0.62 -21.17
C LEU A 165 5.45 0.12 -20.75
N TYR A 166 5.94 -0.14 -19.54
CA TYR A 166 6.97 0.64 -18.86
C TYR A 166 8.17 -0.19 -18.40
N GLU A 167 8.31 -1.45 -18.84
CA GLU A 167 9.44 -2.32 -18.45
C GLU A 167 10.83 -1.79 -18.88
N HIS A 168 10.88 -0.81 -19.79
CA HIS A 168 12.11 -0.11 -20.12
C HIS A 168 12.62 0.82 -19.01
N LEU A 169 11.77 1.15 -18.02
CA LEU A 169 12.12 1.97 -16.87
C LEU A 169 12.68 1.10 -15.74
N GLU A 170 13.80 1.49 -15.15
CA GLU A 170 14.52 0.72 -14.13
C GLU A 170 13.64 0.31 -12.94
N ILE A 171 12.78 1.23 -12.47
CA ILE A 171 11.85 0.95 -11.37
C ILE A 171 10.86 -0.17 -11.75
N VAL A 172 10.21 -0.06 -12.91
CA VAL A 172 9.21 -1.04 -13.36
C VAL A 172 9.88 -2.37 -13.67
N LYS A 173 11.06 -2.32 -14.31
CA LYS A 173 11.85 -3.52 -14.59
C LYS A 173 12.19 -4.30 -13.31
N ALA A 174 12.60 -3.61 -12.24
CA ALA A 174 12.91 -4.26 -10.97
C ALA A 174 11.68 -4.96 -10.35
N HIS A 175 10.50 -4.32 -10.42
CA HIS A 175 9.25 -4.93 -9.98
C HIS A 175 8.88 -6.16 -10.82
N GLU A 176 8.94 -6.07 -12.14
CA GLU A 176 8.53 -7.16 -13.03
C GLU A 176 9.55 -8.31 -13.06
N ASP A 177 10.85 -8.03 -12.87
CA ASP A 177 11.86 -9.07 -12.63
C ASP A 177 11.49 -9.88 -11.37
N PHE A 178 11.07 -9.23 -10.29
CA PHE A 178 10.60 -9.93 -9.09
C PHE A 178 9.27 -10.67 -9.31
N VAL A 179 8.34 -10.10 -10.06
CA VAL A 179 7.08 -10.78 -10.43
C VAL A 179 7.38 -12.12 -11.10
N ARG A 180 8.36 -12.15 -12.01
CA ARG A 180 8.79 -13.40 -12.69
C ARG A 180 9.38 -14.43 -11.71
N GLU A 181 10.17 -13.99 -10.72
CA GLU A 181 10.67 -14.87 -9.66
C GLU A 181 9.54 -15.45 -8.82
N LEU A 182 8.57 -14.61 -8.43
CA LEU A 182 7.41 -15.03 -7.65
C LEU A 182 6.55 -16.05 -8.40
N GLN A 183 6.29 -15.81 -9.69
CA GLN A 183 5.54 -16.74 -10.54
C GLN A 183 6.20 -18.12 -10.69
N ASN A 184 7.54 -18.14 -10.66
CA ASN A 184 8.32 -19.38 -10.79
C ASN A 184 8.64 -20.04 -9.43
N SER A 185 8.24 -19.44 -8.30
CA SER A 185 8.61 -19.91 -6.96
C SER A 185 7.89 -21.17 -6.48
N GLY A 186 6.78 -21.54 -7.12
CA GLY A 186 5.92 -22.63 -6.67
C GLY A 186 4.97 -22.28 -5.53
N LEU A 187 5.04 -21.08 -4.95
CA LEU A 187 4.09 -20.60 -3.96
C LEU A 187 2.77 -20.19 -4.64
N ASN A 188 1.66 -20.30 -3.90
CA ASN A 188 0.46 -19.56 -4.28
C ASN A 188 0.72 -18.06 -4.14
N TYR A 189 0.29 -17.26 -5.11
CA TYR A 189 0.57 -15.82 -5.11
C TYR A 189 -0.61 -14.99 -5.61
N THR A 190 -0.59 -13.70 -5.27
CA THR A 190 -1.42 -12.68 -5.91
C THR A 190 -0.59 -11.42 -6.13
N ILE A 191 -0.57 -10.94 -7.36
CA ILE A 191 0.05 -9.66 -7.74
C ILE A 191 -1.03 -8.59 -7.73
N ILE A 192 -0.83 -7.53 -6.94
CA ILE A 192 -1.72 -6.37 -6.87
C ILE A 192 -1.13 -5.25 -7.71
N ARG A 193 -1.92 -4.70 -8.65
CA ARG A 193 -1.48 -3.63 -9.58
C ARG A 193 -2.33 -2.38 -9.39
N PRO A 194 -1.97 -1.49 -8.47
CA PRO A 194 -2.66 -0.21 -8.27
C PRO A 194 -2.29 0.79 -9.36
N THR A 195 -3.23 1.69 -9.69
CA THR A 195 -3.03 2.74 -10.69
C THR A 195 -2.14 3.89 -10.20
N GLY A 196 -2.22 4.23 -8.94
CA GLY A 196 -1.45 5.28 -8.26
C GLY A 196 -2.05 5.59 -6.90
N TYR A 197 -1.24 6.09 -5.99
CA TYR A 197 -1.67 6.36 -4.62
C TYR A 197 -2.13 7.81 -4.43
N PHE A 198 -3.05 8.05 -3.50
CA PHE A 198 -3.37 9.41 -3.07
C PHE A 198 -2.16 10.15 -2.50
N SER A 199 -1.21 9.43 -1.88
CA SER A 199 0.06 10.03 -1.43
C SER A 199 0.86 10.64 -2.58
N ASP A 200 0.82 10.05 -3.77
CA ASP A 200 1.51 10.60 -4.96
C ASP A 200 0.78 11.85 -5.47
N MET A 201 -0.54 11.87 -5.36
CA MET A 201 -1.35 13.05 -5.70
C MET A 201 -1.13 14.22 -4.76
N SER A 202 -0.52 14.01 -3.58
CA SER A 202 -0.11 15.08 -2.66
C SER A 202 0.89 16.06 -3.28
N GLU A 203 1.62 15.67 -4.32
CA GLU A 203 2.52 16.58 -5.04
C GLU A 203 1.74 17.69 -5.74
N PHE A 204 0.57 17.38 -6.33
CA PHE A 204 -0.31 18.40 -6.91
C PHE A 204 -0.80 19.38 -5.84
N PHE A 205 -1.17 18.86 -4.67
CA PHE A 205 -1.59 19.68 -3.54
C PHE A 205 -0.46 20.60 -3.04
N ASN A 206 0.76 20.08 -2.91
CA ASN A 206 1.93 20.85 -2.49
C ASN A 206 2.30 21.91 -3.53
N MET A 207 2.25 21.61 -4.81
CA MET A 207 2.45 22.57 -5.89
C MET A 207 1.37 23.66 -5.86
N ALA A 208 0.09 23.32 -5.72
CA ALA A 208 -1.00 24.28 -5.60
C ALA A 208 -0.86 25.18 -4.35
N LYS A 209 -0.40 24.60 -3.24
CA LYS A 209 -0.07 25.35 -2.01
C LYS A 209 1.01 26.41 -2.27
N SER A 210 2.01 26.11 -3.10
CA SER A 210 3.05 27.05 -3.54
C SER A 210 2.57 28.06 -4.58
N GLY A 211 1.36 27.88 -5.12
CA GLY A 211 0.72 28.82 -6.04
C GLY A 211 0.76 28.45 -7.52
N TRP A 212 1.48 27.40 -7.90
CA TRP A 212 1.62 26.94 -9.29
C TRP A 212 1.60 25.42 -9.36
N VAL A 213 0.92 24.87 -10.37
CA VAL A 213 1.01 23.42 -10.69
C VAL A 213 1.62 23.25 -12.06
N PHE A 214 2.59 22.35 -12.15
CA PHE A 214 3.25 21.99 -13.40
C PHE A 214 2.73 20.63 -13.85
N LEU A 215 2.09 20.59 -15.03
CA LEU A 215 1.59 19.36 -15.65
C LEU A 215 2.51 18.92 -16.76
N LEU A 216 2.80 17.63 -16.81
CA LEU A 216 3.53 17.02 -17.93
C LEU A 216 2.57 16.75 -19.10
N GLY A 217 3.01 17.08 -20.30
CA GLY A 217 2.21 16.91 -21.52
C GLY A 217 0.98 17.83 -21.56
N ASN A 218 -0.13 17.32 -22.07
CA ASN A 218 -1.37 18.07 -22.24
C ASN A 218 -2.30 18.06 -21.00
N GLY A 219 -1.95 17.25 -19.98
CA GLY A 219 -2.74 17.10 -18.76
C GLY A 219 -4.06 16.35 -18.92
N LYS A 220 -4.28 15.65 -20.05
CA LYS A 220 -5.54 14.95 -20.38
C LYS A 220 -5.51 13.45 -20.11
N SER A 221 -4.34 12.86 -19.82
CA SER A 221 -4.23 11.45 -19.45
C SER A 221 -5.07 11.18 -18.20
N GLN A 222 -5.78 10.07 -18.22
CA GLN A 222 -6.73 9.69 -17.17
C GLN A 222 -6.10 8.74 -16.15
N ILE A 223 -6.41 8.96 -14.89
CA ILE A 223 -6.00 8.10 -13.78
C ILE A 223 -7.14 8.02 -12.76
N ASN A 224 -7.34 6.85 -12.16
CA ASN A 224 -8.19 6.72 -10.99
C ASN A 224 -7.35 6.31 -9.77
N PRO A 225 -6.65 7.28 -9.14
CA PRO A 225 -5.78 7.00 -8.00
C PRO A 225 -6.60 6.42 -6.84
N ILE A 226 -5.94 5.58 -6.01
CA ILE A 226 -6.61 4.85 -4.94
C ILE A 226 -6.08 5.26 -3.56
N HIS A 227 -6.98 5.36 -2.58
CA HIS A 227 -6.61 5.58 -1.18
C HIS A 227 -5.97 4.34 -0.56
N GLY A 228 -4.96 4.53 0.31
CA GLY A 228 -4.25 3.42 0.96
C GLY A 228 -5.16 2.47 1.74
N ALA A 229 -6.22 2.96 2.38
CA ALA A 229 -7.18 2.11 3.10
C ALA A 229 -8.04 1.25 2.15
N ASP A 230 -8.43 1.79 1.00
CA ASP A 230 -9.20 1.02 0.01
C ASP A 230 -8.33 -0.05 -0.64
N LEU A 231 -7.09 0.30 -0.99
CA LEU A 231 -6.14 -0.67 -1.54
C LEU A 231 -5.74 -1.74 -0.51
N ALA A 232 -5.62 -1.38 0.77
CA ALA A 232 -5.35 -2.35 1.83
C ALA A 232 -6.47 -3.41 1.92
N ARG A 233 -7.74 -3.02 1.77
CA ARG A 233 -8.86 -3.98 1.69
C ARG A 233 -8.72 -4.92 0.49
N VAL A 234 -8.31 -4.42 -0.68
CA VAL A 234 -8.03 -5.26 -1.85
C VAL A 234 -6.91 -6.26 -1.54
N CYS A 235 -5.81 -5.79 -0.94
CA CYS A 235 -4.67 -6.65 -0.57
C CYS A 235 -5.06 -7.72 0.44
N VAL A 236 -5.83 -7.38 1.48
CA VAL A 236 -6.23 -8.34 2.52
C VAL A 236 -7.27 -9.31 1.99
N ASN A 237 -8.23 -8.87 1.16
CA ASN A 237 -9.19 -9.76 0.51
C ASN A 237 -8.51 -10.76 -0.44
N ALA A 238 -7.35 -10.43 -1.01
CA ALA A 238 -6.57 -11.34 -1.84
C ALA A 238 -6.05 -12.57 -1.07
N ILE A 239 -6.01 -12.54 0.26
CA ILE A 239 -5.60 -13.68 1.10
C ILE A 239 -6.47 -14.91 0.83
N THR A 240 -7.77 -14.71 0.70
CA THR A 240 -8.77 -15.79 0.56
C THR A 240 -9.22 -16.03 -0.89
N ARG A 241 -8.66 -15.30 -1.85
CA ARG A 241 -9.00 -15.42 -3.28
C ARG A 241 -7.91 -16.16 -4.04
N ASP A 242 -8.27 -16.82 -5.11
CA ASP A 242 -7.34 -17.58 -5.97
C ASP A 242 -6.92 -16.78 -7.22
N ASP A 243 -7.17 -15.47 -7.24
CA ASP A 243 -6.73 -14.60 -8.34
C ASP A 243 -5.20 -14.43 -8.29
N ASN A 244 -4.52 -14.76 -9.38
CA ASN A 244 -3.07 -14.55 -9.49
C ASN A 244 -2.69 -13.07 -9.69
N GLU A 245 -3.61 -12.26 -10.23
CA GLU A 245 -3.40 -10.84 -10.44
C GLU A 245 -4.70 -10.04 -10.22
N VAL A 246 -4.60 -8.90 -9.55
CA VAL A 246 -5.72 -7.99 -9.28
C VAL A 246 -5.28 -6.56 -9.55
N SER A 247 -5.93 -5.91 -10.52
CA SER A 247 -5.76 -4.47 -10.76
C SER A 247 -6.78 -3.68 -9.94
N ALA A 248 -6.36 -2.55 -9.37
CA ALA A 248 -7.22 -1.73 -8.52
C ALA A 248 -6.98 -0.23 -8.75
N GLY A 249 -8.07 0.49 -8.96
CA GLY A 249 -8.10 1.95 -9.01
C GLY A 249 -9.17 2.52 -8.08
N GLY A 250 -9.08 3.79 -7.75
CA GLY A 250 -10.04 4.46 -6.87
C GLY A 250 -11.41 4.66 -7.53
N PRO A 251 -12.40 5.15 -6.77
CA PRO A 251 -13.79 5.26 -7.22
C PRO A 251 -14.01 6.30 -8.31
N ILE A 252 -13.13 7.29 -8.42
CA ILE A 252 -13.27 8.42 -9.36
C ILE A 252 -12.07 8.49 -10.29
N THR A 253 -12.34 8.65 -11.58
CA THR A 253 -11.33 8.88 -12.62
C THR A 253 -11.14 10.39 -12.80
N TYR A 254 -9.89 10.82 -12.87
CA TYR A 254 -9.48 12.21 -13.06
C TYR A 254 -8.51 12.33 -14.23
N THR A 255 -8.47 13.47 -14.85
CA THR A 255 -7.32 13.93 -15.63
C THR A 255 -6.29 14.62 -14.72
N GLY A 256 -5.04 14.74 -15.17
CA GLY A 256 -4.04 15.50 -14.41
C GLY A 256 -4.48 16.97 -14.18
N GLN A 257 -5.23 17.54 -15.14
CA GLN A 257 -5.79 18.89 -15.01
C GLN A 257 -6.84 18.96 -13.89
N GLU A 258 -7.79 18.01 -13.84
CA GLU A 258 -8.84 17.97 -12.81
C GLU A 258 -8.24 17.75 -11.41
N ILE A 259 -7.17 16.96 -11.27
CA ILE A 259 -6.45 16.81 -10.00
C ILE A 259 -5.83 18.14 -9.54
N ALA A 260 -5.21 18.88 -10.47
CA ALA A 260 -4.65 20.19 -10.19
C ALA A 260 -5.72 21.21 -9.80
N GLU A 261 -6.83 21.28 -10.53
CA GLU A 261 -7.97 22.16 -10.26
C GLU A 261 -8.61 21.85 -8.91
N LEU A 262 -8.79 20.56 -8.59
CA LEU A 262 -9.28 20.10 -7.29
C LEU A 262 -8.37 20.58 -6.14
N ALA A 263 -7.05 20.47 -6.29
CA ALA A 263 -6.09 20.93 -5.28
C ALA A 263 -6.22 22.45 -5.03
N PHE A 264 -6.37 23.27 -6.09
CA PHE A 264 -6.59 24.69 -5.95
C PHE A 264 -7.94 25.02 -5.32
N ALA A 265 -9.00 24.31 -5.69
CA ALA A 265 -10.34 24.49 -5.14
C ALA A 265 -10.39 24.24 -3.63
N ILE A 266 -9.78 23.12 -3.17
CA ILE A 266 -9.68 22.81 -1.73
C ILE A 266 -8.87 23.88 -0.97
N LEU A 267 -7.83 24.44 -1.60
CA LEU A 267 -7.03 25.52 -1.02
C LEU A 267 -7.66 26.91 -1.16
N THR A 268 -8.83 27.02 -1.80
CA THR A 268 -9.51 28.30 -2.10
C THR A 268 -8.60 29.30 -2.84
N LYS A 269 -7.82 28.79 -3.79
CA LYS A 269 -6.88 29.56 -4.62
C LYS A 269 -7.30 29.55 -6.10
N THR A 270 -6.97 30.62 -6.81
CA THR A 270 -7.13 30.69 -8.28
C THR A 270 -6.15 29.71 -8.95
N PRO A 271 -6.61 28.81 -9.84
CA PRO A 271 -5.75 27.87 -10.54
C PRO A 271 -4.69 28.57 -11.40
N ARG A 272 -3.43 28.18 -11.21
CA ARG A 272 -2.29 28.60 -12.05
C ARG A 272 -1.56 27.33 -12.50
N ILE A 273 -1.92 26.86 -13.69
CA ILE A 273 -1.45 25.57 -14.24
C ILE A 273 -0.57 25.84 -15.45
N ILE A 274 0.67 25.37 -15.40
CA ILE A 274 1.64 25.44 -16.50
C ILE A 274 1.82 24.05 -17.08
N ARG A 275 1.64 23.91 -18.41
CA ARG A 275 1.88 22.65 -19.11
C ARG A 275 3.31 22.62 -19.64
N ILE A 276 4.06 21.57 -19.24
CA ILE A 276 5.42 21.33 -19.68
C ILE A 276 5.36 20.32 -20.84
N PRO A 277 5.78 20.68 -22.04
CA PRO A 277 5.84 19.74 -23.16
C PRO A 277 6.69 18.51 -22.81
N SER A 278 6.23 17.32 -23.21
CA SER A 278 6.90 16.05 -22.88
C SER A 278 8.36 16.01 -23.36
N TRP A 279 8.67 16.61 -24.53
CA TRP A 279 10.04 16.66 -25.04
C TRP A 279 10.98 17.47 -24.11
N LEU A 280 10.47 18.54 -23.48
CA LEU A 280 11.25 19.36 -22.56
C LEU A 280 11.51 18.60 -21.25
N ALA A 281 10.50 17.89 -20.73
CA ALA A 281 10.66 17.03 -19.57
C ALA A 281 11.68 15.90 -19.84
N GLN A 282 11.62 15.24 -21.01
CA GLN A 282 12.60 14.24 -21.41
C GLN A 282 14.02 14.81 -21.57
N ALA A 283 14.15 16.03 -22.08
CA ALA A 283 15.45 16.72 -22.16
C ALA A 283 16.02 16.98 -20.75
N ALA A 284 15.17 17.41 -19.80
CA ALA A 284 15.58 17.58 -18.40
C ALA A 284 16.00 16.27 -17.75
N VAL A 285 15.29 15.16 -17.98
CA VAL A 285 15.67 13.80 -17.53
C VAL A 285 17.09 13.47 -18.01
N LYS A 286 17.36 13.63 -19.32
CA LYS A 286 18.67 13.36 -19.91
C LYS A 286 19.78 14.25 -19.33
N ALA A 287 19.47 15.51 -19.05
CA ALA A 287 20.43 16.45 -18.46
C ALA A 287 20.78 16.14 -16.99
N VAL A 288 19.80 15.64 -16.20
CA VAL A 288 19.99 15.29 -14.78
C VAL A 288 20.70 13.95 -14.62
N ARG A 289 20.53 13.03 -15.55
CA ARG A 289 21.00 11.63 -15.46
C ARG A 289 22.49 11.46 -15.14
N PRO A 290 23.43 12.24 -15.71
CA PRO A 290 24.86 12.14 -15.38
C PRO A 290 25.20 12.53 -13.94
N PHE A 291 24.37 13.39 -13.31
CA PHE A 291 24.61 13.92 -11.98
C PHE A 291 23.86 13.14 -10.90
N ASN A 292 22.65 12.67 -11.22
CA ASN A 292 21.81 11.92 -10.28
C ASN A 292 20.88 10.97 -11.04
N LYS A 293 21.39 9.74 -11.28
CA LYS A 293 20.64 8.70 -11.99
C LYS A 293 19.30 8.39 -11.32
N GLN A 294 19.28 8.28 -10.01
CA GLN A 294 18.06 7.90 -9.26
C GLN A 294 16.95 8.94 -9.40
N THR A 295 17.28 10.23 -9.28
CA THR A 295 16.31 11.31 -9.52
C THR A 295 15.86 11.32 -10.98
N SER A 296 16.76 11.10 -11.92
CA SER A 296 16.43 11.00 -13.34
C SER A 296 15.46 9.86 -13.63
N ASP A 297 15.72 8.66 -13.11
CA ASP A 297 14.88 7.48 -13.32
C ASP A 297 13.47 7.68 -12.69
N LEU A 298 13.38 8.35 -11.55
CA LEU A 298 12.09 8.70 -10.93
C LEU A 298 11.31 9.71 -11.78
N ILE A 299 11.97 10.76 -12.27
CA ILE A 299 11.32 11.75 -13.17
C ILE A 299 10.87 11.07 -14.46
N ASP A 300 11.69 10.20 -15.04
CA ASP A 300 11.37 9.44 -16.25
C ASP A 300 10.12 8.58 -16.05
N PHE A 301 10.00 7.92 -14.91
CA PHE A 301 8.80 7.18 -14.53
C PHE A 301 7.56 8.08 -14.50
N PHE A 302 7.62 9.24 -13.83
CA PHE A 302 6.47 10.16 -13.77
C PHE A 302 6.15 10.78 -15.13
N VAL A 303 7.16 11.04 -15.97
CA VAL A 303 6.96 11.52 -17.34
C VAL A 303 6.24 10.46 -18.18
N ALA A 304 6.66 9.21 -18.09
CA ALA A 304 6.04 8.11 -18.81
C ALA A 304 4.60 7.83 -18.31
N ALA A 305 4.41 7.75 -17.00
CA ALA A 305 3.10 7.53 -16.37
C ALA A 305 2.10 8.67 -16.69
N GLY A 306 2.58 9.90 -16.81
CA GLY A 306 1.75 11.06 -17.17
C GLY A 306 1.32 11.13 -18.64
N GLN A 307 1.84 10.27 -19.51
CA GLN A 307 1.53 10.26 -20.96
C GLN A 307 0.48 9.21 -21.36
N GLY A 308 0.22 8.22 -20.50
CA GLY A 308 -0.72 7.13 -20.74
C GLY A 308 -1.88 7.16 -19.75
N ASP A 309 -2.99 6.51 -20.11
CA ASP A 309 -4.11 6.32 -19.18
C ASP A 309 -3.80 5.20 -18.19
N ALA A 310 -4.13 5.44 -16.93
CA ALA A 310 -3.97 4.50 -15.84
C ALA A 310 -5.32 4.33 -15.10
N VAL A 311 -6.28 3.69 -15.77
CA VAL A 311 -7.63 3.47 -15.26
C VAL A 311 -7.85 1.97 -15.07
N ALA A 312 -7.94 1.54 -13.82
CA ALA A 312 -8.23 0.16 -13.43
C ALA A 312 -9.69 0.02 -12.93
N PRO A 313 -10.17 -1.19 -12.65
CA PRO A 313 -11.48 -1.38 -12.05
C PRO A 313 -11.65 -0.53 -10.79
N LYS A 314 -12.79 0.19 -10.72
CA LYS A 314 -13.09 1.10 -9.61
C LYS A 314 -13.28 0.33 -8.31
N THR A 315 -12.59 0.77 -7.27
CA THR A 315 -12.59 0.12 -5.95
C THR A 315 -12.61 1.17 -4.84
N GLY A 316 -13.26 0.83 -3.74
CA GLY A 316 -13.27 1.66 -2.53
C GLY A 316 -14.28 2.80 -2.56
N VAL A 317 -14.18 3.63 -1.54
CA VAL A 317 -15.14 4.71 -1.27
C VAL A 317 -14.47 6.05 -0.96
N ASN A 318 -13.16 6.04 -0.63
CA ASN A 318 -12.44 7.25 -0.27
C ASN A 318 -12.21 8.11 -1.51
N THR A 319 -12.49 9.43 -1.43
CA THR A 319 -12.29 10.35 -2.54
C THR A 319 -11.01 11.17 -2.38
N LEU A 320 -10.42 11.58 -3.50
CA LEU A 320 -9.25 12.46 -3.48
C LEU A 320 -9.58 13.84 -2.88
N ALA A 321 -10.84 14.29 -3.01
CA ALA A 321 -11.32 15.53 -2.41
C ALA A 321 -11.25 15.48 -0.87
N ASP A 322 -11.78 14.41 -0.27
CA ASP A 322 -11.74 14.21 1.18
C ASP A 322 -10.28 14.13 1.68
N TYR A 323 -9.45 13.37 0.98
CA TYR A 323 -8.03 13.27 1.30
C TYR A 323 -7.30 14.61 1.25
N TYR A 324 -7.57 15.46 0.25
CA TYR A 324 -6.98 16.80 0.18
C TYR A 324 -7.50 17.72 1.29
N GLN A 325 -8.76 17.59 1.70
CA GLN A 325 -9.29 18.32 2.85
C GLN A 325 -8.55 17.96 4.14
N GLU A 326 -8.22 16.69 4.34
CA GLU A 326 -7.42 16.25 5.49
C GLU A 326 -6.00 16.84 5.52
N LEU A 327 -5.43 17.16 4.35
CA LEU A 327 -4.10 17.79 4.25
C LEU A 327 -4.10 19.30 4.57
N VAL A 328 -5.27 19.95 4.60
CA VAL A 328 -5.37 21.38 4.96
C VAL A 328 -5.06 21.54 6.45
N PRO A 329 -4.08 22.42 6.83
CA PRO A 329 -3.77 22.68 8.23
C PRO A 329 -4.99 23.23 8.98
N GLY A 330 -5.32 22.67 10.14
CA GLY A 330 -6.39 23.16 11.03
C GLY A 330 -7.75 22.51 10.84
N ILE A 331 -7.97 21.69 9.82
CA ILE A 331 -9.17 20.84 9.73
C ILE A 331 -8.93 19.59 10.56
N ARG A 332 -9.62 19.48 11.71
CA ARG A 332 -9.73 18.21 12.44
C ARG A 332 -10.84 17.41 11.79
N THR A 333 -10.51 16.27 11.16
CA THR A 333 -11.50 15.27 10.78
C THR A 333 -12.19 14.75 12.05
N ARG A 334 -13.52 14.70 12.00
CA ARG A 334 -14.38 14.17 13.06
C ARG A 334 -14.28 12.65 13.13
#